data_91f05f81bb448424c89d5cf2ebc8ec77
#
_entry.id   91f05f81bb448424c89d5cf2ebc8ec77
#
_cell.length_a   1.000
_cell.length_b   1.000
_cell.length_c   1.000
_cell.angle_alpha   90.00
_cell.angle_beta   90.00
_cell.angle_gamma   90.00
#
_symmetry.space_group_name_H-M   'P 1'
#
loop_
_entity.id
_entity.type
_entity.pdbx_description
1 polymer ?
#
loop_
_entity_poly.entity_id
_entity_poly.type
_entity_poly.pdbx_seq_one_letter_code
_entity_poly.pdbx_strand_id
1 'polypeptide(L)'
;IGAVGHSAGGYTVLALAGAQAEPARAAEHCRNVSDDPGFCSLGKLPSRPQSGQAAPAVAAAVTAQGPAAVQDGPLVSVADPRIRAVVAMAPMAVVFTQRSLKTISVPVRLMVAERDAVLAGKYHGAYVAANLPSAQANTVPGAGHFAFMAQSVWPLASEAGDAAANPEGFDRVAYHATLESEVAEFLARQLR
;
A
#
# COMPACT_ATOMS: atom_id res chain seq x y z
N ILE A 1 -12.34 15.04 6.15
CA ILE A 1 -11.93 13.71 6.64
C ILE A 1 -10.45 13.51 6.28
N GLY A 2 -9.64 13.04 7.24
CA GLY A 2 -8.31 12.46 6.98
C GLY A 2 -8.41 10.95 6.83
N ALA A 3 -7.60 10.36 5.95
CA ALA A 3 -7.53 8.91 5.79
C ALA A 3 -6.10 8.42 6.00
N VAL A 4 -5.95 7.31 6.71
CA VAL A 4 -4.66 6.68 7.00
C VAL A 4 -4.70 5.23 6.53
N GLY A 5 -3.69 4.77 5.82
CA GLY A 5 -3.65 3.41 5.31
C GLY A 5 -2.25 2.85 5.16
N HIS A 6 -2.11 1.55 5.46
CA HIS A 6 -0.89 0.77 5.33
C HIS A 6 -1.05 -0.28 4.23
N SER A 7 -0.04 -0.53 3.43
CA SER A 7 -0.01 -1.59 2.41
C SER A 7 -1.17 -1.46 1.39
N ALA A 8 -2.07 -2.42 1.31
CA ALA A 8 -3.31 -2.33 0.54
C ALA A 8 -4.21 -1.17 1.02
N GLY A 9 -4.21 -0.84 2.32
CA GLY A 9 -4.85 0.37 2.84
C GLY A 9 -4.17 1.64 2.35
N GLY A 10 -2.85 1.63 2.17
CA GLY A 10 -2.11 2.73 1.55
C GLY A 10 -2.52 2.97 0.09
N TYR A 11 -2.71 1.90 -0.68
CA TYR A 11 -3.35 1.96 -2.00
C TYR A 11 -4.74 2.60 -1.91
N THR A 12 -5.57 2.11 -0.98
CA THR A 12 -6.95 2.57 -0.82
C THR A 12 -7.03 4.08 -0.57
N VAL A 13 -6.20 4.61 0.35
CA VAL A 13 -6.25 6.05 0.65
C VAL A 13 -5.74 6.92 -0.50
N LEU A 14 -4.77 6.44 -1.29
CA LEU A 14 -4.33 7.12 -2.51
C LEU A 14 -5.44 7.12 -3.58
N ALA A 15 -6.17 6.01 -3.73
CA ALA A 15 -7.30 5.93 -4.64
C ALA A 15 -8.47 6.84 -4.22
N LEU A 16 -8.78 6.89 -2.91
CA LEU A 16 -9.75 7.82 -2.35
C LEU A 16 -9.34 9.29 -2.53
N ALA A 17 -8.03 9.56 -2.53
CA ALA A 17 -7.48 10.90 -2.79
C ALA A 17 -7.52 11.32 -4.27
N GLY A 18 -7.90 10.41 -5.17
CA GLY A 18 -8.08 10.70 -6.59
C GLY A 18 -7.20 9.92 -7.55
N ALA A 19 -6.25 9.09 -7.07
CA ALA A 19 -5.50 8.23 -7.97
C ALA A 19 -6.43 7.19 -8.61
N GLN A 20 -6.30 7.01 -9.93
CA GLN A 20 -7.06 6.02 -10.67
C GLN A 20 -6.24 4.73 -10.82
N ALA A 21 -6.81 3.61 -10.50
CA ALA A 21 -6.17 2.31 -10.59
C ALA A 21 -6.46 1.62 -11.93
N GLU A 22 -5.45 0.97 -12.47
CA GLU A 22 -5.52 0.02 -13.58
C GLU A 22 -5.23 -1.40 -13.05
N PRO A 23 -6.24 -2.18 -12.64
CA PRO A 23 -6.01 -3.49 -12.02
C PRO A 23 -5.21 -4.47 -12.89
N ALA A 24 -5.33 -4.38 -14.21
CA ALA A 24 -4.59 -5.21 -15.16
C ALA A 24 -3.06 -5.09 -15.01
N ARG A 25 -2.56 -3.93 -14.56
CA ARG A 25 -1.13 -3.69 -14.34
C ARG A 25 -0.50 -4.61 -13.29
N ALA A 26 -1.28 -5.07 -12.31
CA ALA A 26 -0.76 -6.02 -11.30
C ALA A 26 -0.36 -7.35 -11.95
N ALA A 27 -1.20 -7.90 -12.81
CA ALA A 27 -0.91 -9.14 -13.52
C ALA A 27 0.22 -8.97 -14.55
N GLU A 28 0.27 -7.84 -15.25
CA GLU A 28 1.35 -7.49 -16.17
C GLU A 28 2.68 -7.36 -15.43
N HIS A 29 2.71 -6.64 -14.33
CA HIS A 29 3.88 -6.50 -13.48
C HIS A 29 4.45 -7.86 -13.09
N CYS A 30 3.62 -8.77 -12.56
CA CYS A 30 4.08 -10.08 -12.12
C CYS A 30 4.47 -11.03 -13.26
N ARG A 31 4.10 -10.76 -14.51
CA ARG A 31 4.63 -11.49 -15.67
C ARG A 31 6.00 -11.00 -16.11
N ASN A 32 6.26 -9.71 -15.98
CA ASN A 32 7.42 -9.05 -16.57
C ASN A 32 8.53 -8.73 -15.56
N VAL A 33 8.22 -8.75 -14.26
CA VAL A 33 9.12 -8.35 -13.17
C VAL A 33 9.38 -9.55 -12.26
N SER A 34 10.65 -9.86 -12.03
CA SER A 34 11.08 -10.99 -11.19
C SER A 34 11.57 -10.57 -9.80
N ASP A 35 11.81 -9.30 -9.58
CA ASP A 35 12.41 -8.77 -8.36
C ASP A 35 11.41 -8.01 -7.46
N ASP A 36 10.14 -8.41 -7.57
CA ASP A 36 9.06 -8.06 -6.64
C ASP A 36 8.28 -9.34 -6.23
N PRO A 37 8.98 -10.38 -5.74
CA PRO A 37 8.35 -11.67 -5.46
C PRO A 37 7.34 -11.60 -4.31
N GLY A 38 7.56 -10.68 -3.35
CA GLY A 38 6.65 -10.49 -2.23
C GLY A 38 5.26 -10.09 -2.71
N PHE A 39 5.16 -9.03 -3.51
CA PHE A 39 3.90 -8.61 -4.11
C PHE A 39 3.27 -9.70 -4.98
N CYS A 40 4.06 -10.33 -5.85
CA CYS A 40 3.56 -11.31 -6.80
C CYS A 40 3.18 -12.68 -6.19
N SER A 41 3.48 -12.90 -4.92
CA SER A 41 3.03 -14.09 -4.17
C SER A 41 1.73 -13.85 -3.39
N LEU A 42 1.34 -12.60 -3.18
CA LEU A 42 0.08 -12.28 -2.50
C LEU A 42 -1.11 -12.89 -3.24
N GLY A 43 -2.01 -13.53 -2.51
CA GLY A 43 -3.18 -14.20 -3.08
C GLY A 43 -2.91 -15.57 -3.74
N LYS A 44 -1.68 -16.09 -3.72
CA LYS A 44 -1.36 -17.43 -4.22
C LYS A 44 -1.48 -18.54 -3.17
N LEU A 45 -1.55 -18.18 -1.90
CA LEU A 45 -1.77 -19.15 -0.83
C LEU A 45 -3.21 -19.66 -0.90
N PRO A 46 -3.44 -20.97 -0.68
CA PRO A 46 -4.79 -21.53 -0.67
C PRO A 46 -5.60 -20.83 0.40
N SER A 47 -6.71 -20.26 -0.03
CA SER A 47 -7.67 -19.61 0.87
C SER A 47 -8.05 -20.61 1.96
N ARG A 48 -7.77 -20.29 3.22
CA ARG A 48 -8.32 -21.06 4.34
C ARG A 48 -9.84 -21.07 4.15
N PRO A 49 -10.53 -22.22 4.26
CA PRO A 49 -11.97 -22.25 4.14
C PRO A 49 -12.58 -21.26 5.15
N GLN A 50 -13.12 -20.17 4.66
CA GLN A 50 -13.84 -19.22 5.51
C GLN A 50 -15.20 -19.83 5.78
N SER A 51 -15.44 -20.19 7.03
CA SER A 51 -16.77 -20.56 7.49
C SER A 51 -17.70 -19.35 7.30
N GLY A 52 -18.48 -19.38 6.22
CA GLY A 52 -19.82 -18.79 6.20
C GLY A 52 -19.99 -17.31 6.01
N GLN A 53 -19.07 -16.54 5.40
CA GLN A 53 -19.39 -15.19 4.93
C GLN A 53 -18.71 -14.90 3.58
N ALA A 54 -19.51 -14.50 2.59
CA ALA A 54 -19.04 -14.10 1.29
C ALA A 54 -18.21 -12.82 1.39
N ALA A 55 -16.91 -12.90 1.05
CA ALA A 55 -16.09 -11.71 0.84
C ALA A 55 -16.59 -10.94 -0.39
N PRO A 56 -16.59 -9.59 -0.36
CA PRO A 56 -17.02 -8.81 -1.50
C PRO A 56 -16.18 -9.11 -2.73
N ALA A 57 -16.83 -9.18 -3.88
CA ALA A 57 -16.36 -9.65 -5.18
C ALA A 57 -15.09 -8.97 -5.78
N VAL A 58 -14.47 -8.03 -5.08
CA VAL A 58 -13.31 -7.27 -5.57
C VAL A 58 -12.02 -8.11 -5.54
N ALA A 59 -11.88 -9.03 -4.59
CA ALA A 59 -10.70 -9.91 -4.52
C ALA A 59 -10.77 -11.06 -5.56
N ALA A 60 -11.98 -11.51 -5.92
CA ALA A 60 -12.17 -12.60 -6.89
C ALA A 60 -11.87 -12.19 -8.34
N ALA A 61 -11.93 -10.90 -8.66
CA ALA A 61 -11.67 -10.41 -10.02
C ALA A 61 -10.17 -10.49 -10.41
N VAL A 62 -9.25 -10.56 -9.45
CA VAL A 62 -7.79 -10.60 -9.72
C VAL A 62 -7.30 -12.03 -9.99
N THR A 63 -8.01 -13.06 -9.49
CA THR A 63 -7.53 -14.45 -9.56
C THR A 63 -8.17 -15.31 -10.67
N ALA A 64 -9.22 -14.84 -11.34
CA ALA A 64 -10.04 -15.66 -12.23
C ALA A 64 -9.68 -15.60 -13.73
N GLN A 65 -8.67 -14.84 -14.15
CA GLN A 65 -8.31 -14.77 -15.58
C GLN A 65 -6.94 -15.40 -15.85
N GLY A 66 -6.97 -16.57 -16.51
CA GLY A 66 -5.82 -17.17 -17.15
C GLY A 66 -5.15 -16.24 -18.17
N PRO A 67 -4.05 -16.69 -18.86
CA PRO A 67 -3.22 -15.82 -19.69
C PRO A 67 -3.95 -15.36 -20.95
N ALA A 68 -4.86 -14.43 -20.80
CA ALA A 68 -5.41 -13.65 -21.91
C ALA A 68 -4.64 -12.33 -22.01
N ALA A 69 -4.41 -11.88 -23.23
CA ALA A 69 -3.76 -10.61 -23.52
C ALA A 69 -4.33 -9.50 -22.62
N VAL A 70 -3.44 -8.80 -21.90
CA VAL A 70 -3.83 -7.65 -21.10
C VAL A 70 -4.39 -6.61 -22.06
N GLN A 71 -5.70 -6.53 -22.12
CA GLN A 71 -6.36 -5.37 -22.67
C GLN A 71 -6.26 -4.29 -21.60
N ASP A 72 -5.96 -3.05 -22.00
CA ASP A 72 -6.03 -1.89 -21.12
C ASP A 72 -7.37 -1.93 -20.41
N GLY A 73 -7.35 -2.37 -19.15
CA GLY A 73 -8.56 -2.50 -18.35
C GLY A 73 -9.11 -1.11 -18.03
N PRO A 74 -10.41 -0.99 -17.75
CA PRO A 74 -10.98 0.30 -17.41
C PRO A 74 -10.28 0.86 -16.17
N LEU A 75 -9.99 2.17 -16.20
CA LEU A 75 -9.54 2.91 -15.03
C LEU A 75 -10.62 2.86 -13.95
N VAL A 76 -10.22 2.45 -12.75
CA VAL A 76 -11.09 2.44 -11.58
C VAL A 76 -10.83 3.72 -10.78
N SER A 77 -11.86 4.54 -10.63
CA SER A 77 -11.84 5.74 -9.80
C SER A 77 -12.81 5.58 -8.64
N VAL A 78 -12.32 5.79 -7.43
CA VAL A 78 -13.09 5.77 -6.19
C VAL A 78 -12.87 7.04 -5.37
N ALA A 79 -12.52 8.13 -6.05
CA ALA A 79 -12.27 9.42 -5.40
C ALA A 79 -13.45 9.86 -4.52
N ASP A 80 -13.15 10.25 -3.29
CA ASP A 80 -14.14 10.78 -2.36
C ASP A 80 -13.78 12.25 -2.02
N PRO A 81 -14.60 13.23 -2.43
CA PRO A 81 -14.31 14.65 -2.23
C PRO A 81 -14.32 15.09 -0.76
N ARG A 82 -14.76 14.23 0.15
CA ARG A 82 -14.70 14.48 1.60
C ARG A 82 -13.30 14.23 2.17
N ILE A 83 -12.46 13.50 1.45
CA ILE A 83 -11.06 13.27 1.85
C ILE A 83 -10.27 14.55 1.62
N ARG A 84 -9.67 15.07 2.69
CA ARG A 84 -8.95 16.35 2.72
C ARG A 84 -7.44 16.19 2.92
N ALA A 85 -7.01 15.06 3.46
CA ALA A 85 -5.60 14.70 3.65
C ALA A 85 -5.46 13.19 3.76
N VAL A 86 -4.34 12.63 3.31
CA VAL A 86 -4.06 11.20 3.44
C VAL A 86 -2.67 10.93 3.98
N VAL A 87 -2.55 9.85 4.75
CA VAL A 87 -1.28 9.25 5.17
C VAL A 87 -1.21 7.85 4.56
N ALA A 88 -0.26 7.64 3.67
CA ALA A 88 0.00 6.35 3.04
C ALA A 88 1.33 5.76 3.56
N MET A 89 1.27 4.59 4.18
CA MET A 89 2.42 3.89 4.76
C MET A 89 2.69 2.61 3.99
N ALA A 90 3.91 2.45 3.47
CA ALA A 90 4.31 1.32 2.62
C ALA A 90 3.21 0.93 1.61
N PRO A 91 2.69 1.88 0.80
CA PRO A 91 1.52 1.63 -0.04
C PRO A 91 1.83 0.66 -1.17
N MET A 92 0.89 -0.24 -1.49
CA MET A 92 0.88 -0.95 -2.76
C MET A 92 0.60 0.05 -3.89
N ALA A 93 1.36 0.01 -5.00
CA ALA A 93 1.26 1.06 -6.00
C ALA A 93 1.36 0.64 -7.48
N VAL A 94 1.69 -0.62 -7.80
CA VAL A 94 1.88 -1.07 -9.20
C VAL A 94 0.68 -0.83 -10.11
N VAL A 95 -0.51 -0.72 -9.53
CA VAL A 95 -1.77 -0.46 -10.26
C VAL A 95 -1.95 1.01 -10.64
N PHE A 96 -1.12 1.93 -10.14
CA PHE A 96 -1.19 3.34 -10.47
C PHE A 96 -0.21 3.71 -11.59
N THR A 97 -0.67 4.51 -12.54
CA THR A 97 0.22 5.16 -13.51
C THR A 97 0.79 6.45 -12.92
N GLN A 98 1.89 6.93 -13.50
CA GLN A 98 2.45 8.24 -13.16
C GLN A 98 1.42 9.36 -13.34
N ARG A 99 0.64 9.28 -14.45
CA ARG A 99 -0.42 10.24 -14.72
C ARG A 99 -1.50 10.22 -13.64
N SER A 100 -1.89 9.03 -13.22
CA SER A 100 -2.91 8.83 -12.18
C SER A 100 -2.49 9.41 -10.83
N LEU A 101 -1.24 9.19 -10.40
CA LEU A 101 -0.73 9.76 -9.16
C LEU A 101 -0.76 11.30 -9.16
N LYS A 102 -0.51 11.92 -10.31
CA LYS A 102 -0.54 13.39 -10.46
C LYS A 102 -1.95 14.00 -10.36
N THR A 103 -3.02 13.19 -10.39
CA THR A 103 -4.39 13.70 -10.17
C THR A 103 -4.70 13.95 -8.70
N ILE A 104 -3.88 13.44 -7.76
CA ILE A 104 -4.05 13.68 -6.34
C ILE A 104 -3.75 15.15 -6.04
N SER A 105 -4.75 15.86 -5.54
CA SER A 105 -4.66 17.29 -5.21
C SER A 105 -4.66 17.58 -3.70
N VAL A 106 -4.99 16.59 -2.88
CA VAL A 106 -4.99 16.75 -1.42
C VAL A 106 -3.58 16.51 -0.85
N PRO A 107 -3.26 17.10 0.31
CA PRO A 107 -2.00 16.83 0.99
C PRO A 107 -1.81 15.34 1.30
N VAL A 108 -0.62 14.83 0.97
CA VAL A 108 -0.22 13.43 1.20
C VAL A 108 1.03 13.38 2.08
N ARG A 109 0.96 12.66 3.20
CA ARG A 109 2.13 12.16 3.94
C ARG A 109 2.40 10.74 3.45
N LEU A 110 3.61 10.50 2.94
CA LEU A 110 4.02 9.20 2.43
C LEU A 110 5.19 8.68 3.26
N MET A 111 5.03 7.48 3.82
CA MET A 111 6.07 6.80 4.57
C MET A 111 6.50 5.55 3.81
N VAL A 112 7.77 5.48 3.45
CA VAL A 112 8.37 4.38 2.68
C VAL A 112 9.22 3.54 3.63
N ALA A 113 9.00 2.24 3.67
CA ALA A 113 9.86 1.32 4.40
C ALA A 113 11.14 1.05 3.60
N GLU A 114 12.32 1.32 4.18
CA GLU A 114 13.60 1.14 3.48
C GLU A 114 13.88 -0.33 3.14
N ARG A 115 13.53 -1.24 4.06
CA ARG A 115 13.76 -2.69 3.93
C ARG A 115 12.46 -3.46 3.71
N ASP A 116 11.56 -2.90 2.89
CA ASP A 116 10.30 -3.57 2.55
C ASP A 116 10.58 -4.83 1.70
N ALA A 117 10.41 -6.01 2.31
CA ALA A 117 10.57 -7.29 1.64
C ALA A 117 9.26 -7.81 1.00
N VAL A 118 8.14 -7.14 1.25
CA VAL A 118 6.82 -7.50 0.72
C VAL A 118 6.52 -6.72 -0.56
N LEU A 119 6.78 -5.42 -0.52
CA LEU A 119 6.50 -4.50 -1.61
C LEU A 119 7.82 -3.81 -2.01
N ALA A 120 8.48 -4.28 -3.06
CA ALA A 120 9.74 -3.71 -3.50
C ALA A 120 9.60 -2.21 -3.78
N GLY A 121 10.31 -1.37 -3.01
CA GLY A 121 10.09 0.07 -2.93
C GLY A 121 10.05 0.77 -4.29
N LYS A 122 10.91 0.35 -5.24
CA LYS A 122 10.99 0.94 -6.59
C LYS A 122 9.71 0.79 -7.43
N TYR A 123 8.83 -0.13 -7.08
CA TYR A 123 7.53 -0.33 -7.73
C TYR A 123 6.36 0.17 -6.89
N HIS A 124 6.61 0.47 -5.62
CA HIS A 124 5.60 0.79 -4.63
C HIS A 124 5.87 2.13 -3.94
N GLY A 125 6.33 2.16 -2.70
CA GLY A 125 6.49 3.39 -1.93
C GLY A 125 7.41 4.43 -2.58
N ALA A 126 8.60 4.03 -3.03
CA ALA A 126 9.53 4.94 -3.70
C ALA A 126 9.01 5.36 -5.09
N TYR A 127 8.27 4.48 -5.79
CA TYR A 127 7.60 4.84 -7.03
C TYR A 127 6.56 5.95 -6.81
N VAL A 128 5.75 5.85 -5.75
CA VAL A 128 4.80 6.92 -5.40
C VAL A 128 5.55 8.22 -5.09
N ALA A 129 6.60 8.16 -4.28
CA ALA A 129 7.42 9.33 -3.93
C ALA A 129 7.96 10.05 -5.18
N ALA A 130 8.45 9.29 -6.16
CA ALA A 130 9.01 9.84 -7.40
C ALA A 130 7.94 10.45 -8.32
N ASN A 131 6.70 9.99 -8.27
CA ASN A 131 5.63 10.37 -9.18
C ASN A 131 4.53 11.24 -8.57
N LEU A 132 4.62 11.52 -7.27
CA LEU A 132 3.76 12.45 -6.55
C LEU A 132 4.63 13.49 -5.82
N PRO A 133 5.22 14.45 -6.54
CA PRO A 133 6.18 15.41 -5.97
C PRO A 133 5.57 16.34 -4.90
N SER A 134 4.24 16.46 -4.85
CA SER A 134 3.53 17.19 -3.80
C SER A 134 3.43 16.41 -2.47
N ALA A 135 3.74 15.12 -2.45
CA ALA A 135 3.74 14.33 -1.22
C ALA A 135 4.90 14.72 -0.30
N GLN A 136 4.62 14.81 0.99
CA GLN A 136 5.63 14.87 2.03
C GLN A 136 6.15 13.44 2.28
N ALA A 137 7.10 13.01 1.44
CA ALA A 137 7.64 11.66 1.49
C ALA A 137 8.79 11.53 2.49
N ASN A 138 8.82 10.44 3.23
CA ASN A 138 9.90 10.07 4.14
C ASN A 138 10.22 8.57 4.01
N THR A 139 11.48 8.23 3.81
CA THR A 139 11.95 6.85 3.92
C THR A 139 12.36 6.59 5.37
N VAL A 140 11.76 5.57 5.97
CA VAL A 140 12.04 5.17 7.36
C VAL A 140 13.21 4.19 7.37
N PRO A 141 14.37 4.60 7.92
CA PRO A 141 15.58 3.76 7.90
C PRO A 141 15.37 2.44 8.64
N GLY A 142 15.81 1.35 8.06
CA GLY A 142 15.73 0.01 8.64
C GLY A 142 14.33 -0.60 8.71
N ALA A 143 13.27 0.16 8.44
CA ALA A 143 11.89 -0.29 8.53
C ALA A 143 11.56 -1.38 7.49
N GLY A 144 10.92 -2.46 7.92
CA GLY A 144 10.28 -3.44 7.05
C GLY A 144 8.82 -3.10 6.79
N HIS A 145 8.16 -3.93 5.97
CA HIS A 145 6.76 -3.70 5.57
C HIS A 145 5.82 -3.45 6.74
N PHE A 146 5.94 -4.24 7.80
CA PHE A 146 5.04 -4.20 8.96
C PHE A 146 5.43 -3.19 10.03
N ALA A 147 6.45 -2.35 9.78
CA ALA A 147 6.92 -1.34 10.74
C ALA A 147 5.83 -0.36 11.20
N PHE A 148 4.79 -0.18 10.38
CA PHE A 148 3.68 0.76 10.61
C PHE A 148 2.48 0.13 11.31
N MET A 149 2.54 -1.16 11.63
CA MET A 149 1.52 -1.88 12.38
C MET A 149 1.91 -1.99 13.86
N ALA A 150 0.92 -2.00 14.74
CA ALA A 150 1.17 -2.24 16.16
C ALA A 150 1.99 -3.53 16.37
N GLN A 151 2.94 -3.49 17.31
CA GLN A 151 3.77 -4.66 17.63
C GLN A 151 2.91 -5.75 18.26
N SER A 152 2.87 -6.92 17.65
CA SER A 152 2.28 -8.10 18.29
C SER A 152 3.31 -8.80 19.17
N VAL A 153 2.85 -9.33 20.30
CA VAL A 153 3.66 -10.19 21.18
C VAL A 153 3.66 -11.66 20.74
N TRP A 154 2.79 -12.02 19.80
CA TRP A 154 2.67 -13.36 19.23
C TRP A 154 2.98 -13.31 17.73
N PRO A 155 3.56 -14.38 17.16
CA PRO A 155 3.73 -14.51 15.73
C PRO A 155 2.39 -14.33 15.00
N LEU A 156 2.39 -13.51 13.95
CA LEU A 156 1.22 -13.22 13.11
C LEU A 156 1.52 -13.62 11.67
N ALA A 157 1.39 -14.92 11.39
CA ALA A 157 1.59 -15.45 10.05
C ALA A 157 0.55 -14.85 9.08
N SER A 158 1.03 -14.30 7.98
CA SER A 158 0.22 -13.79 6.88
C SER A 158 0.79 -14.23 5.53
N GLU A 159 0.07 -13.98 4.44
CA GLU A 159 0.56 -14.22 3.08
C GLU A 159 1.84 -13.40 2.77
N ALA A 160 2.01 -12.27 3.46
CA ALA A 160 3.16 -11.38 3.31
C ALA A 160 4.31 -11.70 4.31
N GLY A 161 4.22 -12.79 5.06
CA GLY A 161 5.18 -13.17 6.09
C GLY A 161 4.65 -12.99 7.52
N ASP A 162 5.55 -13.03 8.51
CA ASP A 162 5.18 -12.81 9.90
C ASP A 162 5.07 -11.30 10.20
N ALA A 163 3.86 -10.83 10.40
CA ALA A 163 3.60 -9.41 10.68
C ALA A 163 4.10 -8.96 12.07
N ALA A 164 4.47 -9.88 12.95
CA ALA A 164 5.11 -9.57 14.23
C ALA A 164 6.63 -9.37 14.09
N ALA A 165 7.25 -9.88 13.01
CA ALA A 165 8.69 -9.79 12.82
C ALA A 165 9.13 -8.37 12.41
N ASN A 166 10.36 -8.02 12.81
CA ASN A 166 11.03 -6.80 12.39
C ASN A 166 12.35 -7.14 11.69
N PRO A 167 12.81 -6.32 10.75
CA PRO A 167 14.20 -6.40 10.30
C PRO A 167 15.18 -6.24 11.46
N GLU A 168 16.35 -6.86 11.32
CA GLU A 168 17.41 -6.74 12.31
C GLU A 168 17.78 -5.27 12.57
N GLY A 169 17.84 -4.90 13.84
CA GLY A 169 18.18 -3.56 14.30
C GLY A 169 17.03 -2.55 14.25
N PHE A 170 15.82 -2.92 13.83
CA PHE A 170 14.68 -2.01 13.83
C PHE A 170 13.81 -2.19 15.08
N ASP A 171 13.75 -1.16 15.92
CA ASP A 171 12.88 -1.10 17.09
C ASP A 171 11.52 -0.49 16.72
N ARG A 172 10.53 -1.35 16.43
CA ARG A 172 9.18 -0.93 16.06
C ARG A 172 8.49 -0.18 17.20
N VAL A 173 8.68 -0.62 18.44
CA VAL A 173 8.01 -0.01 19.59
C VAL A 173 8.48 1.42 19.80
N ALA A 174 9.80 1.65 19.74
CA ALA A 174 10.35 2.99 19.83
C ALA A 174 9.93 3.87 18.63
N TYR A 175 9.87 3.27 17.42
CA TYR A 175 9.44 3.99 16.22
C TYR A 175 7.98 4.45 16.29
N HIS A 176 7.09 3.66 16.90
CA HIS A 176 5.66 3.99 16.96
C HIS A 176 5.37 5.31 17.70
N ALA A 177 6.15 5.66 18.72
CA ALA A 177 5.99 6.96 19.39
C ALA A 177 6.21 8.13 18.42
N THR A 178 7.19 8.01 17.52
CA THR A 178 7.44 9.00 16.47
C THR A 178 6.35 8.96 15.40
N LEU A 179 5.96 7.76 14.94
CA LEU A 179 4.92 7.56 13.94
C LEU A 179 3.59 8.18 14.36
N GLU A 180 3.14 7.92 15.57
CA GLU A 180 1.88 8.46 16.10
C GLU A 180 1.88 9.98 16.12
N SER A 181 2.98 10.59 16.59
CA SER A 181 3.14 12.05 16.60
C SER A 181 3.13 12.65 15.20
N GLU A 182 3.90 12.06 14.25
CA GLU A 182 3.95 12.55 12.88
C GLU A 182 2.59 12.49 12.18
N VAL A 183 1.85 11.40 12.35
CA VAL A 183 0.52 11.23 11.77
C VAL A 183 -0.47 12.21 12.37
N ALA A 184 -0.50 12.33 13.70
CA ALA A 184 -1.39 13.23 14.40
C ALA A 184 -1.14 14.69 14.03
N GLU A 185 0.12 15.13 14.04
CA GLU A 185 0.50 16.49 13.67
C GLU A 185 0.19 16.82 12.21
N PHE A 186 0.48 15.89 11.28
CA PHE A 186 0.15 16.09 9.87
C PHE A 186 -1.35 16.29 9.70
N LEU A 187 -2.18 15.39 10.23
CA LEU A 187 -3.63 15.48 10.10
C LEU A 187 -4.18 16.73 10.80
N ALA A 188 -3.68 17.08 12.00
CA ALA A 188 -4.11 18.28 12.69
C ALA A 188 -3.83 19.57 11.91
N ARG A 189 -2.70 19.62 11.17
CA ARG A 189 -2.38 20.76 10.30
C ARG A 189 -3.28 20.86 9.06
N GLN A 190 -3.62 19.71 8.46
CA GLN A 190 -4.31 19.67 7.16
C GLN A 190 -5.84 19.70 7.27
N LEU A 191 -6.40 19.40 8.42
CA LEU A 191 -7.86 19.26 8.62
C LEU A 191 -8.51 20.46 9.37
N ARG A 192 -7.74 21.52 9.60
CA ARG A 192 -8.25 22.77 10.18
C ARG A 192 -9.20 23.50 9.22
#